data_60793a0eea52645b4b9593c476b38f3a
#
_entry.id   60793a0eea52645b4b9593c476b38f3a
#
_cell.length_a   1.000
_cell.length_b   1.000
_cell.length_c   1.000
_cell.angle_alpha   90.00
_cell.angle_beta   90.00
_cell.angle_gamma   90.00
#
_symmetry.space_group_name_H-M   'P 1'
#
loop_
_entity.id
_entity.type
_entity.pdbx_description
1 polymer ?
#
loop_
_entity_poly.entity_id
_entity_poly.type
_entity_poly.pdbx_seq_one_letter_code
_entity_poly.pdbx_strand_id
1 'polypeptide(L)'
;PLRLVGSEMCITDRSKNREKIGMVFQSYDLFPHLTILQNVTLAPIKVKKRNRREVEKEALELLERVGLRSKKDDYPRQLSGGQKQRVAIVRALIMHPEVLLLDEITAALDPEMVREVLDVVLDLAKEGRTMVIVTHEMQFAKAVADRVTFLEGGKIVEEGDPKKLFEKPETDRLQRFLQTFTYEKAVK
;
A
#
# COMPACT_ATOMS: atom_id res chain seq x y z
N PRO A 1 25.44 23.89 -27.31
CA PRO A 1 25.49 22.79 -26.36
C PRO A 1 24.45 23.04 -25.27
N LEU A 2 23.46 22.17 -25.23
CA LEU A 2 22.47 22.13 -24.16
C LEU A 2 23.21 21.76 -22.86
N ARG A 3 23.45 22.77 -22.04
CA ARG A 3 23.97 22.59 -20.69
C ARG A 3 22.83 21.99 -19.85
N LEU A 4 22.94 20.73 -19.46
CA LEU A 4 22.09 20.11 -18.47
C LEU A 4 22.33 20.79 -17.11
N VAL A 5 21.69 21.94 -16.90
CA VAL A 5 21.60 22.58 -15.61
C VAL A 5 20.55 21.83 -14.83
N GLY A 6 20.95 21.01 -13.86
CA GLY A 6 19.97 20.46 -12.96
C GLY A 6 20.18 19.04 -12.45
N SER A 7 21.28 18.34 -12.76
CA SER A 7 21.46 16.96 -12.26
C SER A 7 21.66 16.88 -10.73
N GLU A 8 22.38 17.82 -10.13
CA GLU A 8 22.60 17.81 -8.67
C GLU A 8 21.42 18.33 -7.86
N MET A 9 20.73 19.38 -8.32
CA MET A 9 19.47 19.83 -7.73
C MET A 9 18.40 18.73 -7.78
N CYS A 10 18.34 17.95 -8.86
CA CYS A 10 17.42 16.85 -9.04
C CYS A 10 17.62 15.68 -8.06
N ILE A 11 18.86 15.40 -7.62
CA ILE A 11 19.14 14.28 -6.70
C ILE A 11 18.71 14.63 -5.27
N THR A 12 19.00 15.84 -4.81
CA THR A 12 18.61 16.28 -3.46
C THR A 12 17.08 16.43 -3.35
N ASP A 13 16.42 16.93 -4.39
CA ASP A 13 14.97 17.04 -4.43
C ASP A 13 14.29 15.66 -4.54
N ARG A 14 14.89 14.73 -5.27
CA ARG A 14 14.38 13.35 -5.35
C ARG A 14 14.41 12.64 -4.00
N SER A 15 15.46 12.83 -3.19
CA SER A 15 15.52 12.20 -1.86
C SER A 15 14.47 12.78 -0.91
N LYS A 16 14.28 14.10 -0.89
CA LYS A 16 13.22 14.77 -0.12
C LYS A 16 11.83 14.36 -0.56
N ASN A 17 11.59 14.26 -1.87
CA ASN A 17 10.29 13.81 -2.38
C ASN A 17 10.01 12.34 -2.04
N ARG A 18 11.03 11.47 -2.01
CA ARG A 18 10.87 10.08 -1.55
C ARG A 18 10.48 9.97 -0.08
N GLU A 19 10.86 10.92 0.76
CA GLU A 19 10.44 10.94 2.16
C GLU A 19 8.93 11.25 2.34
N LYS A 20 8.32 11.90 1.34
CA LYS A 20 6.90 12.25 1.30
C LYS A 20 6.01 11.12 0.77
N ILE A 21 6.60 10.14 0.12
CA ILE A 21 5.90 9.03 -0.52
C ILE A 21 6.25 7.74 0.22
N GLY A 22 5.26 7.14 0.86
CA GLY A 22 5.36 5.78 1.38
C GLY A 22 5.06 4.78 0.26
N MET A 23 5.81 3.69 0.19
CA MET A 23 5.53 2.62 -0.76
C MET A 23 5.53 1.27 -0.07
N VAL A 24 4.53 0.46 -0.39
CA VAL A 24 4.37 -0.90 0.10
C VAL A 24 4.26 -1.82 -1.12
N PHE A 25 5.17 -2.76 -1.20
CA PHE A 25 5.27 -3.73 -2.30
C PHE A 25 4.59 -5.05 -1.96
N GLN A 26 4.26 -5.83 -2.96
CA GLN A 26 3.79 -7.21 -2.85
C GLN A 26 4.76 -8.11 -2.08
N SER A 27 6.07 -7.90 -2.20
CA SER A 27 7.15 -8.70 -1.61
C SER A 27 7.44 -8.40 -0.13
N TYR A 28 6.66 -7.52 0.53
CA TYR A 28 6.84 -7.04 1.91
C TYR A 28 8.15 -6.28 2.15
N ASP A 29 9.27 -6.69 1.57
CA ASP A 29 10.64 -6.14 1.65
C ASP A 29 11.12 -5.83 3.07
N LEU A 30 10.75 -6.69 4.03
CA LEU A 30 11.22 -6.57 5.40
C LEU A 30 12.68 -7.06 5.50
N PHE A 31 13.46 -6.38 6.32
CA PHE A 31 14.83 -6.79 6.62
C PHE A 31 14.83 -8.06 7.47
N PRO A 32 15.27 -9.23 6.95
CA PRO A 32 15.09 -10.51 7.63
C PRO A 32 15.94 -10.66 8.91
N HIS A 33 17.01 -9.88 9.04
CA HIS A 33 17.94 -9.87 10.17
C HIS A 33 17.58 -8.87 11.27
N LEU A 34 16.50 -8.10 11.08
CA LEU A 34 15.99 -7.14 12.06
C LEU A 34 14.67 -7.65 12.66
N THR A 35 14.42 -7.32 13.92
CA THR A 35 13.11 -7.54 14.54
C THR A 35 12.03 -6.68 13.89
N ILE A 36 10.77 -6.96 14.18
CA ILE A 36 9.64 -6.16 13.66
C ILE A 36 9.76 -4.71 14.12
N LEU A 37 10.03 -4.48 15.39
CA LEU A 37 10.23 -3.11 15.90
C LEU A 37 11.40 -2.41 15.21
N GLN A 38 12.51 -3.10 15.00
CA GLN A 38 13.67 -2.55 14.30
C GLN A 38 13.36 -2.24 12.83
N ASN A 39 12.62 -3.11 12.14
CA ASN A 39 12.16 -2.85 10.77
C ASN A 39 11.36 -1.55 10.66
N VAL A 40 10.44 -1.33 11.60
CA VAL A 40 9.58 -0.14 11.63
C VAL A 40 10.37 1.12 12.00
N THR A 41 11.26 1.05 12.98
CA THR A 41 11.93 2.23 13.56
C THR A 41 13.20 2.66 12.82
N LEU A 42 13.77 1.82 11.95
CA LEU A 42 15.05 2.08 11.28
C LEU A 42 15.04 3.39 10.47
N ALA A 43 14.07 3.55 9.59
CA ALA A 43 14.02 4.69 8.67
C ALA A 43 13.77 6.03 9.39
N PRO A 44 12.77 6.18 10.29
CA PRO A 44 12.56 7.44 10.98
C PRO A 44 13.74 7.84 11.86
N ILE A 45 14.48 6.89 12.46
CA ILE A 45 15.67 7.19 13.25
C ILE A 45 16.86 7.56 12.36
N LYS A 46 17.14 6.74 11.32
CA LYS A 46 18.36 6.90 10.50
C LYS A 46 18.23 8.00 9.45
N VAL A 47 17.07 8.15 8.81
CA VAL A 47 16.83 9.10 7.73
C VAL A 47 16.32 10.43 8.29
N LYS A 48 15.19 10.41 9.02
CA LYS A 48 14.57 11.63 9.58
C LYS A 48 15.23 12.12 10.87
N LYS A 49 16.21 11.38 11.42
CA LYS A 49 16.94 11.73 12.65
C LYS A 49 16.04 12.01 13.85
N ARG A 50 14.87 11.37 13.87
CA ARG A 50 13.90 11.52 14.98
C ARG A 50 14.41 10.86 16.25
N ASN A 51 13.91 11.34 17.40
CA ASN A 51 14.25 10.78 18.71
C ASN A 51 13.82 9.31 18.81
N ARG A 52 14.75 8.45 19.22
CA ARG A 52 14.55 6.99 19.28
C ARG A 52 13.37 6.60 20.18
N ARG A 53 13.25 7.21 21.37
CA ARG A 53 12.18 6.87 22.34
C ARG A 53 10.81 7.24 21.81
N GLU A 54 10.69 8.38 21.14
CA GLU A 54 9.44 8.82 20.52
C GLU A 54 9.03 7.91 19.36
N VAL A 55 10.00 7.54 18.51
CA VAL A 55 9.78 6.62 17.37
C VAL A 55 9.38 5.24 17.86
N GLU A 56 10.04 4.70 18.89
CA GLU A 56 9.68 3.39 19.47
C GLU A 56 8.27 3.39 20.06
N LYS A 57 7.88 4.46 20.76
CA LYS A 57 6.52 4.61 21.29
C LYS A 57 5.49 4.62 20.17
N GLU A 58 5.67 5.44 19.16
CA GLU A 58 4.77 5.53 18.01
C GLU A 58 4.71 4.22 17.23
N ALA A 59 5.86 3.56 17.03
CA ALA A 59 5.91 2.25 16.38
C ALA A 59 5.05 1.20 17.11
N LEU A 60 5.08 1.20 18.44
CA LEU A 60 4.26 0.30 19.25
C LEU A 60 2.76 0.63 19.15
N GLU A 61 2.40 1.90 19.07
CA GLU A 61 1.01 2.34 18.86
C GLU A 61 0.51 1.92 17.47
N LEU A 62 1.32 2.10 16.43
CA LEU A 62 0.98 1.65 15.07
C LEU A 62 0.90 0.13 14.96
N LEU A 63 1.82 -0.60 15.60
CA LEU A 63 1.76 -2.07 15.64
C LEU A 63 0.53 -2.59 16.40
N GLU A 64 0.09 -1.88 17.45
CA GLU A 64 -1.16 -2.20 18.16
C GLU A 64 -2.37 -2.09 17.24
N ARG A 65 -2.47 -1.00 16.47
CA ARG A 65 -3.56 -0.77 15.51
C ARG A 65 -3.74 -1.89 14.48
N VAL A 66 -2.65 -2.57 14.12
CA VAL A 66 -2.67 -3.70 13.19
C VAL A 66 -2.62 -5.07 13.91
N GLY A 67 -2.78 -5.09 15.24
CA GLY A 67 -2.82 -6.32 16.06
C GLY A 67 -1.48 -7.03 16.20
N LEU A 68 -0.35 -6.34 16.03
CA LEU A 68 0.98 -6.95 15.99
C LEU A 68 1.95 -6.45 17.09
N ARG A 69 1.46 -5.74 18.10
CA ARG A 69 2.30 -5.24 19.20
C ARG A 69 3.05 -6.36 19.93
N SER A 70 2.38 -7.50 20.17
CA SER A 70 2.97 -8.67 20.82
C SER A 70 4.12 -9.29 20.01
N LYS A 71 4.20 -9.00 18.72
CA LYS A 71 5.19 -9.51 17.77
C LYS A 71 6.39 -8.58 17.56
N LYS A 72 6.52 -7.50 18.34
CA LYS A 72 7.54 -6.46 18.18
C LYS A 72 8.99 -6.99 18.16
N ASP A 73 9.26 -8.04 18.94
CA ASP A 73 10.57 -8.65 19.10
C ASP A 73 10.77 -9.86 18.17
N ASP A 74 9.74 -10.31 17.45
CA ASP A 74 9.81 -11.40 16.48
C ASP A 74 10.58 -10.94 15.23
N TYR A 75 11.06 -11.92 14.45
CA TYR A 75 11.69 -11.70 13.14
C TYR A 75 10.69 -11.98 12.01
N PRO A 76 10.89 -11.39 10.80
CA PRO A 76 9.99 -11.60 9.67
C PRO A 76 9.68 -13.05 9.34
N ARG A 77 10.64 -13.96 9.51
CA ARG A 77 10.46 -15.41 9.27
C ARG A 77 9.42 -16.08 10.18
N GLN A 78 9.09 -15.45 11.31
CA GLN A 78 8.14 -15.98 12.31
C GLN A 78 6.71 -15.49 12.06
N LEU A 79 6.51 -14.61 11.07
CA LEU A 79 5.22 -14.01 10.74
C LEU A 79 4.58 -14.68 9.52
N SER A 80 3.23 -14.72 9.50
CA SER A 80 2.46 -15.06 8.30
C SER A 80 2.60 -13.99 7.21
N GLY A 81 2.19 -14.30 5.98
CA GLY A 81 2.19 -13.35 4.87
C GLY A 81 1.42 -12.07 5.19
N GLY A 82 0.18 -12.18 5.68
CA GLY A 82 -0.65 -11.05 6.07
C GLY A 82 -0.06 -10.23 7.22
N GLN A 83 0.59 -10.89 8.20
CA GLN A 83 1.30 -10.19 9.27
C GLN A 83 2.49 -9.39 8.73
N LYS A 84 3.29 -9.97 7.82
CA LYS A 84 4.40 -9.25 7.15
C LYS A 84 3.90 -8.03 6.39
N GLN A 85 2.77 -8.18 5.67
CA GLN A 85 2.18 -7.07 4.92
C GLN A 85 1.73 -5.94 5.83
N ARG A 86 1.07 -6.26 6.94
CA ARG A 86 0.67 -5.25 7.93
C ARG A 86 1.88 -4.53 8.55
N VAL A 87 2.99 -5.24 8.81
CA VAL A 87 4.24 -4.60 9.24
C VAL A 87 4.81 -3.68 8.16
N ALA A 88 4.77 -4.09 6.88
CA ALA A 88 5.24 -3.26 5.78
C ALA A 88 4.42 -1.96 5.65
N ILE A 89 3.10 -2.03 5.86
CA ILE A 89 2.23 -0.84 5.92
C ILE A 89 2.63 0.05 7.10
N VAL A 90 2.79 -0.49 8.31
CA VAL A 90 3.23 0.27 9.49
C VAL A 90 4.58 0.94 9.26
N ARG A 91 5.54 0.22 8.63
CA ARG A 91 6.85 0.78 8.27
C ARG A 91 6.75 1.96 7.32
N ALA A 92 5.81 1.95 6.40
CA ALA A 92 5.56 3.09 5.52
C ALA A 92 4.90 4.25 6.28
N LEU A 93 3.90 3.96 7.12
CA LEU A 93 3.13 4.97 7.86
C LEU A 93 3.94 5.78 8.87
N ILE A 94 4.89 5.15 9.57
CA ILE A 94 5.71 5.82 10.60
C ILE A 94 6.61 6.92 10.02
N MET A 95 6.81 6.90 8.71
CA MET A 95 7.50 7.96 7.97
C MET A 95 6.62 9.20 7.74
N HIS A 96 5.34 9.17 8.12
CA HIS A 96 4.35 10.24 7.86
C HIS A 96 4.35 10.68 6.40
N PRO A 97 4.10 9.78 5.46
CA PRO A 97 4.05 10.13 4.05
C PRO A 97 2.83 11.01 3.73
N GLU A 98 2.98 11.91 2.75
CA GLU A 98 1.87 12.67 2.17
C GLU A 98 1.00 11.79 1.27
N VAL A 99 1.63 10.81 0.59
CA VAL A 99 0.97 9.85 -0.30
C VAL A 99 1.48 8.45 0.00
N LEU A 100 0.58 7.48 0.03
CA LEU A 100 0.88 6.06 0.19
C LEU A 100 0.60 5.30 -1.10
N LEU A 101 1.63 4.66 -1.67
CA LEU A 101 1.51 3.79 -2.84
C LEU A 101 1.43 2.34 -2.36
N LEU A 102 0.36 1.64 -2.71
CA LEU A 102 0.10 0.25 -2.36
C LEU A 102 0.05 -0.58 -3.65
N ASP A 103 1.08 -1.42 -3.85
CA ASP A 103 1.23 -2.18 -5.09
C ASP A 103 0.94 -3.66 -4.85
N GLU A 104 -0.24 -4.12 -5.30
CA GLU A 104 -0.72 -5.51 -5.20
C GLU A 104 -0.50 -6.17 -3.83
N ILE A 105 -0.80 -5.45 -2.77
CA ILE A 105 -0.48 -5.84 -1.39
C ILE A 105 -1.18 -7.12 -0.89
N THR A 106 -2.10 -7.69 -1.67
CA THR A 106 -2.85 -8.90 -1.34
C THR A 106 -2.51 -10.11 -2.23
N ALA A 107 -1.73 -9.94 -3.29
CA ALA A 107 -1.56 -10.94 -4.34
C ALA A 107 -0.93 -12.29 -3.90
N ALA A 108 -0.24 -12.32 -2.76
CA ALA A 108 0.41 -13.53 -2.24
C ALA A 108 -0.18 -14.02 -0.92
N LEU A 109 -1.45 -13.67 -0.64
CA LEU A 109 -2.11 -13.94 0.64
C LEU A 109 -3.30 -14.90 0.50
N ASP A 110 -3.53 -15.69 1.54
CA ASP A 110 -4.76 -16.47 1.67
C ASP A 110 -5.97 -15.55 1.92
N PRO A 111 -7.20 -15.96 1.55
CA PRO A 111 -8.40 -15.10 1.62
C PRO A 111 -8.66 -14.47 3.00
N GLU A 112 -8.39 -15.18 4.09
CA GLU A 112 -8.54 -14.63 5.44
C GLU A 112 -7.53 -13.50 5.70
N MET A 113 -6.28 -13.70 5.27
CA MET A 113 -5.22 -12.70 5.41
C MET A 113 -5.44 -11.49 4.50
N VAL A 114 -6.02 -11.70 3.30
CA VAL A 114 -6.43 -10.60 2.39
C VAL A 114 -7.35 -9.65 3.13
N ARG A 115 -8.40 -10.18 3.80
CA ARG A 115 -9.36 -9.36 4.53
C ARG A 115 -8.70 -8.52 5.63
N GLU A 116 -7.85 -9.14 6.44
CA GLU A 116 -7.13 -8.44 7.52
C GLU A 116 -6.27 -7.27 7.01
N VAL A 117 -5.64 -7.42 5.85
CA VAL A 117 -4.82 -6.37 5.23
C VAL A 117 -5.70 -5.27 4.64
N LEU A 118 -6.78 -5.63 3.95
CA LEU A 118 -7.71 -4.68 3.36
C LEU A 118 -8.46 -3.85 4.42
N ASP A 119 -8.79 -4.45 5.57
CA ASP A 119 -9.40 -3.72 6.70
C ASP A 119 -8.47 -2.61 7.21
N VAL A 120 -7.15 -2.86 7.29
CA VAL A 120 -6.17 -1.81 7.64
C VAL A 120 -6.19 -0.67 6.60
N VAL A 121 -6.22 -0.99 5.31
CA VAL A 121 -6.24 0.03 4.25
C VAL A 121 -7.55 0.80 4.25
N LEU A 122 -8.67 0.13 4.52
CA LEU A 122 -9.98 0.77 4.66
C LEU A 122 -9.99 1.80 5.81
N ASP A 123 -9.38 1.47 6.94
CA ASP A 123 -9.28 2.40 8.07
C ASP A 123 -8.40 3.62 7.73
N LEU A 124 -7.32 3.42 6.97
CA LEU A 124 -6.51 4.55 6.46
C LEU A 124 -7.29 5.43 5.48
N ALA A 125 -8.15 4.85 4.65
CA ALA A 125 -9.03 5.62 3.76
C ALA A 125 -10.04 6.46 4.55
N LYS A 126 -10.65 5.90 5.60
CA LYS A 126 -11.56 6.64 6.50
C LYS A 126 -10.87 7.80 7.22
N GLU A 127 -9.57 7.70 7.49
CA GLU A 127 -8.75 8.78 8.04
C GLU A 127 -8.44 9.90 7.02
N GLY A 128 -8.87 9.76 5.78
CA GLY A 128 -8.62 10.73 4.70
C GLY A 128 -7.19 10.70 4.15
N ARG A 129 -6.49 9.57 4.25
CA ARG A 129 -5.14 9.41 3.70
C ARG A 129 -5.18 9.39 2.18
N THR A 130 -4.29 10.16 1.55
CA THR A 130 -4.09 10.10 0.10
C THR A 130 -3.36 8.81 -0.26
N MET A 131 -4.02 7.96 -1.05
CA MET A 131 -3.46 6.65 -1.44
C MET A 131 -3.61 6.42 -2.94
N VAL A 132 -2.64 5.76 -3.53
CA VAL A 132 -2.73 5.16 -4.87
C VAL A 132 -2.60 3.65 -4.69
N ILE A 133 -3.63 2.90 -5.10
CA ILE A 133 -3.74 1.48 -4.86
C ILE A 133 -3.79 0.75 -6.19
N VAL A 134 -2.83 -0.16 -6.44
CA VAL A 134 -2.89 -1.12 -7.53
C VAL A 134 -3.43 -2.43 -6.95
N THR A 135 -4.55 -2.90 -7.45
CA THR A 135 -5.23 -4.09 -6.93
C THR A 135 -6.07 -4.79 -7.98
N HIS A 136 -6.27 -6.08 -7.81
CA HIS A 136 -7.27 -6.88 -8.51
C HIS A 136 -8.47 -7.24 -7.60
N GLU A 137 -8.54 -6.67 -6.40
CA GLU A 137 -9.68 -6.81 -5.48
C GLU A 137 -10.80 -5.83 -5.87
N MET A 138 -11.61 -6.18 -6.87
CA MET A 138 -12.60 -5.28 -7.48
C MET A 138 -13.64 -4.77 -6.50
N GLN A 139 -14.11 -5.62 -5.57
CA GLN A 139 -15.10 -5.23 -4.57
C GLN A 139 -14.52 -4.21 -3.57
N PHE A 140 -13.26 -4.39 -3.20
CA PHE A 140 -12.55 -3.44 -2.35
C PHE A 140 -12.34 -2.11 -3.08
N ALA A 141 -11.85 -2.14 -4.32
CA ALA A 141 -11.67 -0.93 -5.13
C ALA A 141 -12.97 -0.13 -5.26
N LYS A 142 -14.11 -0.82 -5.52
CA LYS A 142 -15.44 -0.20 -5.58
C LYS A 142 -15.85 0.46 -4.25
N ALA A 143 -15.46 -0.12 -3.13
CA ALA A 143 -15.87 0.35 -1.80
C ALA A 143 -15.02 1.51 -1.26
N VAL A 144 -13.74 1.60 -1.65
CA VAL A 144 -12.78 2.50 -1.01
C VAL A 144 -12.30 3.64 -1.91
N ALA A 145 -12.35 3.47 -3.23
CA ALA A 145 -11.78 4.45 -4.15
C ALA A 145 -12.72 5.64 -4.40
N ASP A 146 -12.14 6.85 -4.43
CA ASP A 146 -12.81 8.05 -4.95
C ASP A 146 -12.75 8.11 -6.48
N ARG A 147 -11.72 7.51 -7.06
CA ARG A 147 -11.47 7.46 -8.51
C ARG A 147 -10.80 6.14 -8.88
N VAL A 148 -11.23 5.53 -9.95
CA VAL A 148 -10.66 4.30 -10.50
C VAL A 148 -10.12 4.55 -11.90
N THR A 149 -8.95 3.99 -12.18
CA THR A 149 -8.30 4.06 -13.50
C THR A 149 -8.02 2.65 -13.98
N PHE A 150 -8.60 2.26 -15.12
CA PHE A 150 -8.33 0.99 -15.76
C PHE A 150 -7.19 1.12 -16.76
N LEU A 151 -6.13 0.35 -16.52
CA LEU A 151 -4.90 0.36 -17.31
C LEU A 151 -4.75 -0.92 -18.12
N GLU A 152 -4.37 -0.81 -19.39
CA GLU A 152 -3.98 -1.93 -20.22
C GLU A 152 -2.89 -1.53 -21.22
N GLY A 153 -1.88 -2.37 -21.38
CA GLY A 153 -0.79 -2.11 -22.30
C GLY A 153 -0.04 -0.79 -22.05
N GLY A 154 0.02 -0.36 -20.78
CA GLY A 154 0.66 0.90 -20.39
C GLY A 154 -0.14 2.16 -20.72
N LYS A 155 -1.43 2.02 -21.08
CA LYS A 155 -2.32 3.15 -21.39
C LYS A 155 -3.54 3.14 -20.50
N ILE A 156 -4.04 4.33 -20.18
CA ILE A 156 -5.34 4.50 -19.55
C ILE A 156 -6.41 4.20 -20.59
N VAL A 157 -7.22 3.15 -20.34
CA VAL A 157 -8.34 2.75 -21.19
C VAL A 157 -9.61 3.46 -20.76
N GLU A 158 -9.85 3.53 -19.46
CA GLU A 158 -11.01 4.19 -18.87
C GLU A 158 -10.68 4.65 -17.45
N GLU A 159 -11.24 5.79 -17.04
CA GLU A 159 -11.12 6.28 -15.66
C GLU A 159 -12.36 7.05 -15.24
N GLY A 160 -12.67 7.03 -13.94
CA GLY A 160 -13.81 7.78 -13.44
C GLY A 160 -14.27 7.39 -12.05
N ASP A 161 -15.51 7.76 -11.76
CA ASP A 161 -16.20 7.37 -10.52
C ASP A 161 -16.36 5.85 -10.43
N PRO A 162 -16.06 5.24 -9.27
CA PRO A 162 -16.12 3.79 -9.10
C PRO A 162 -17.47 3.19 -9.48
N LYS A 163 -18.59 3.79 -9.04
CA LYS A 163 -19.92 3.26 -9.34
C LYS A 163 -20.18 3.23 -10.84
N LYS A 164 -19.85 4.34 -11.53
CA LYS A 164 -20.05 4.43 -12.98
C LYS A 164 -19.18 3.39 -13.69
N LEU A 165 -17.90 3.28 -13.34
CA LEU A 165 -16.93 2.41 -13.99
C LEU A 165 -17.24 0.92 -13.77
N PHE A 166 -17.68 0.53 -12.58
CA PHE A 166 -18.02 -0.86 -12.29
C PHE A 166 -19.44 -1.27 -12.73
N GLU A 167 -20.41 -0.35 -12.77
CA GLU A 167 -21.81 -0.67 -13.10
C GLU A 167 -22.16 -0.42 -14.57
N LYS A 168 -21.50 0.57 -15.19
CA LYS A 168 -21.77 1.00 -16.57
C LYS A 168 -20.48 1.36 -17.29
N PRO A 169 -19.55 0.40 -17.46
CA PRO A 169 -18.30 0.63 -18.18
C PRO A 169 -18.58 1.06 -19.63
N GLU A 170 -17.87 2.07 -20.13
CA GLU A 170 -18.08 2.63 -21.45
C GLU A 170 -17.34 1.82 -22.53
N THR A 171 -16.19 1.21 -22.16
CA THR A 171 -15.38 0.46 -23.12
C THR A 171 -15.68 -1.03 -23.09
N ASP A 172 -15.81 -1.65 -24.27
CA ASP A 172 -15.97 -3.12 -24.41
C ASP A 172 -14.86 -3.89 -23.70
N ARG A 173 -13.69 -3.28 -23.60
CA ARG A 173 -12.53 -3.92 -22.98
C ARG A 173 -12.68 -4.02 -21.46
N LEU A 174 -13.12 -2.96 -20.81
CA LEU A 174 -13.41 -2.98 -19.37
C LEU A 174 -14.62 -3.89 -19.07
N GLN A 175 -15.66 -3.88 -19.91
CA GLN A 175 -16.80 -4.79 -19.77
C GLN A 175 -16.34 -6.26 -19.71
N ARG A 176 -15.54 -6.69 -20.68
CA ARG A 176 -14.99 -8.06 -20.73
C ARG A 176 -14.10 -8.35 -19.50
N PHE A 177 -13.31 -7.40 -19.07
CA PHE A 177 -12.47 -7.56 -17.88
C PHE A 177 -13.33 -7.77 -16.62
N LEU A 178 -14.35 -6.95 -16.40
CA LEU A 178 -15.23 -7.08 -15.24
C LEU A 178 -16.05 -8.36 -15.25
N GLN A 179 -16.43 -8.88 -16.43
CA GLN A 179 -17.12 -10.16 -16.55
C GLN A 179 -16.30 -11.35 -16.02
N THR A 180 -14.96 -11.27 -16.03
CA THR A 180 -14.11 -12.33 -15.48
C THR A 180 -14.25 -12.48 -13.96
N PHE A 181 -14.75 -11.46 -13.26
CA PHE A 181 -14.98 -11.48 -11.82
C PHE A 181 -16.46 -11.77 -11.46
N THR A 182 -17.35 -11.83 -12.44
CA THR A 182 -18.77 -12.13 -12.24
C THR A 182 -19.00 -13.59 -12.63
N TYR A 183 -19.11 -14.48 -11.64
CA TYR A 183 -19.57 -15.85 -11.91
C TYR A 183 -21.08 -15.79 -12.11
N GLU A 184 -21.56 -15.86 -13.35
CA GLU A 184 -22.95 -16.17 -13.59
C GLU A 184 -23.24 -17.58 -13.08
N LYS A 185 -24.21 -17.71 -12.15
CA LYS A 185 -24.73 -19.02 -11.78
C LYS A 185 -25.26 -19.65 -13.08
N ALA A 186 -24.61 -20.75 -13.48
CA ALA A 186 -25.21 -21.62 -14.49
C ALA A 186 -26.57 -22.08 -13.95
N VAL A 187 -27.63 -21.44 -14.41
CA VAL A 187 -29.02 -21.87 -14.16
C VAL A 187 -29.18 -23.17 -14.94
N LYS A 188 -29.30 -24.31 -14.22
CA LYS A 188 -29.80 -25.57 -14.78
C LYS A 188 -31.29 -25.50 -14.92
#